data_512c8b562c8d66f8dd88e8f49ff344e8
#
_entry.id   512c8b562c8d66f8dd88e8f49ff344e8
#
_cell.length_a   1.000
_cell.length_b   1.000
_cell.length_c   1.000
_cell.angle_alpha   90.00
_cell.angle_beta   90.00
_cell.angle_gamma   90.00
#
_symmetry.space_group_name_H-M   'P 1'
#
loop_
_entity.id
_entity.type
_entity.pdbx_description
1 polymer ?
#
loop_
_entity_poly.entity_id
_entity_poly.type
_entity_poly.pdbx_seq_one_letter_code
_entity_poly.pdbx_strand_id
1 'polypeptide(L)'
;MQRRARATRRINRDHSPVLALAVPVLSILAASVLTTLSVATAAPLLPPFGFVLLIAWRLQRPGLLAAWAGFPLGLFDDLVSGQPFGSAMLLWSLAMIALEALETRFPWRTFVQDWLIAGALMLSYIAAAALLSGASVGVPGLIALIPQTLLTIASYPLLARLVAWLDRLRLSRVRRIGW
;
A
#
# COMPACT_ATOMS: atom_id res chain seq x y z
N MET A 1 3.42 39.85 -46.75
CA MET A 1 3.86 39.47 -45.38
C MET A 1 3.00 38.33 -44.89
N GLN A 2 3.42 37.09 -45.08
CA GLN A 2 2.69 35.91 -44.61
C GLN A 2 3.23 35.51 -43.23
N ARG A 3 2.42 35.70 -42.19
CA ARG A 3 2.69 35.16 -40.84
C ARG A 3 2.51 33.64 -40.88
N ARG A 4 3.60 32.88 -40.92
CA ARG A 4 3.61 31.45 -40.67
C ARG A 4 3.18 31.21 -39.25
N ALA A 5 1.93 30.76 -39.03
CA ALA A 5 1.47 30.24 -37.77
C ALA A 5 2.35 29.01 -37.43
N ARG A 6 3.25 29.16 -36.46
CA ARG A 6 3.93 28.02 -35.85
C ARG A 6 2.88 27.20 -35.16
N ALA A 7 2.46 26.11 -35.76
CA ALA A 7 1.72 25.06 -35.10
C ALA A 7 2.58 24.53 -33.95
N THR A 8 2.28 24.97 -32.74
CA THR A 8 2.82 24.38 -31.52
C THR A 8 2.34 22.94 -31.48
N ARG A 9 3.23 22.04 -31.86
CA ARG A 9 3.01 20.60 -31.77
C ARG A 9 2.80 20.28 -30.30
N ARG A 10 1.55 20.29 -29.83
CA ARG A 10 1.18 19.78 -28.52
C ARG A 10 1.57 18.32 -28.51
N ILE A 11 2.64 18.03 -27.80
CA ILE A 11 3.03 16.66 -27.47
C ILE A 11 1.95 16.18 -26.50
N ASN A 12 0.92 15.53 -27.05
CA ASN A 12 -0.13 14.90 -26.24
C ASN A 12 0.52 13.71 -25.52
N ARG A 13 0.97 13.95 -24.29
CA ARG A 13 1.49 12.93 -23.40
C ARG A 13 0.33 12.40 -22.57
N ASP A 14 -0.57 11.68 -23.23
CA ASP A 14 -1.65 10.99 -22.53
C ASP A 14 -1.05 9.79 -21.79
N HIS A 15 -0.70 10.01 -20.53
CA HIS A 15 -0.52 8.90 -19.61
C HIS A 15 -1.92 8.30 -19.42
N SER A 16 -2.08 7.02 -19.71
CA SER A 16 -3.35 6.34 -19.49
C SER A 16 -3.71 6.46 -17.99
N PRO A 17 -4.74 7.22 -17.61
CA PRO A 17 -5.13 7.36 -16.20
C PRO A 17 -5.52 6.02 -15.59
N VAL A 18 -5.97 5.09 -16.43
CA VAL A 18 -6.32 3.72 -16.03
C VAL A 18 -5.08 2.95 -15.56
N LEU A 19 -3.98 2.97 -16.31
CA LEU A 19 -2.73 2.31 -15.91
C LEU A 19 -2.12 2.97 -14.66
N ALA A 20 -2.31 4.28 -14.52
CA ALA A 20 -1.82 5.01 -13.37
C ALA A 20 -2.41 4.50 -12.04
N LEU A 21 -3.68 4.10 -12.04
CA LEU A 21 -4.37 3.60 -10.85
C LEU A 21 -4.38 2.06 -10.78
N ALA A 22 -4.42 1.38 -11.92
CA ALA A 22 -4.51 -0.07 -11.98
C ALA A 22 -3.28 -0.77 -11.38
N VAL A 23 -2.07 -0.27 -11.64
CA VAL A 23 -0.84 -0.89 -11.13
C VAL A 23 -0.78 -0.90 -9.59
N PRO A 24 -0.99 0.23 -8.88
CA PRO A 24 -1.04 0.20 -7.42
C PRO A 24 -2.14 -0.73 -6.89
N VAL A 25 -3.36 -0.61 -7.40
CA VAL A 25 -4.49 -1.40 -6.92
C VAL A 25 -4.24 -2.89 -7.14
N LEU A 26 -3.88 -3.31 -8.35
CA LEU A 26 -3.63 -4.72 -8.65
C LEU A 26 -2.45 -5.30 -7.85
N SER A 27 -1.40 -4.52 -7.62
CA SER A 27 -0.27 -4.98 -6.81
C SER A 27 -0.67 -5.20 -5.35
N ILE A 28 -1.51 -4.35 -4.77
CA ILE A 28 -2.02 -4.49 -3.41
C ILE A 28 -2.93 -5.72 -3.32
N LEU A 29 -3.88 -5.88 -4.25
CA LEU A 29 -4.78 -7.03 -4.28
C LEU A 29 -4.02 -8.35 -4.44
N ALA A 30 -3.03 -8.39 -5.33
CA ALA A 30 -2.17 -9.57 -5.51
C ALA A 30 -1.38 -9.91 -4.24
N ALA A 31 -0.89 -8.90 -3.51
CA ALA A 31 -0.18 -9.09 -2.26
C ALA A 31 -1.09 -9.61 -1.14
N SER A 32 -2.35 -9.15 -1.07
CA SER A 32 -3.35 -9.70 -0.14
C SER A 32 -3.62 -11.19 -0.41
N VAL A 33 -3.83 -11.55 -1.68
CA VAL A 33 -4.00 -12.96 -2.07
C VAL A 33 -2.74 -13.78 -1.76
N LEU A 34 -1.54 -13.26 -1.99
CA LEU A 34 -0.30 -13.95 -1.68
C LEU A 34 -0.17 -14.24 -0.19
N THR A 35 -0.55 -13.30 0.66
CA THR A 35 -0.56 -13.50 2.12
C THR A 35 -1.47 -14.67 2.51
N THR A 36 -2.64 -14.75 1.90
CA THR A 36 -3.64 -15.80 2.18
C THR A 36 -3.18 -17.20 1.76
N LEU A 37 -2.57 -17.31 0.58
CA LEU A 37 -2.03 -18.60 0.11
C LEU A 37 -0.95 -19.16 1.03
N SER A 38 -0.29 -18.30 1.78
CA SER A 38 0.78 -18.67 2.71
C SER A 38 0.29 -19.02 4.12
N VAL A 39 -0.98 -18.73 4.47
CA VAL A 39 -1.58 -19.00 5.79
C VAL A 39 -1.79 -20.51 6.06
N ALA A 40 -1.62 -21.36 5.07
CA ALA A 40 -1.64 -22.83 5.28
C ALA A 40 -0.53 -23.35 6.24
N THR A 41 0.38 -22.49 6.67
CA THR A 41 1.39 -22.82 7.70
C THR A 41 0.91 -22.35 9.07
N ALA A 42 0.99 -23.23 10.07
CA ALA A 42 0.38 -23.11 11.41
C ALA A 42 0.88 -21.92 12.31
N ALA A 43 1.62 -20.97 11.77
CA ALA A 43 2.12 -19.82 12.52
C ALA A 43 1.85 -18.51 11.79
N PRO A 44 1.29 -17.48 12.47
CA PRO A 44 1.03 -16.16 11.89
C PRO A 44 2.35 -15.36 11.78
N LEU A 45 3.33 -15.92 11.07
CA LEU A 45 4.67 -15.31 10.94
C LEU A 45 4.76 -14.37 9.72
N LEU A 46 3.82 -14.51 8.76
CA LEU A 46 3.90 -13.77 7.53
C LEU A 46 3.44 -12.33 7.67
N PRO A 47 4.20 -11.39 7.08
CA PRO A 47 3.78 -10.01 7.00
C PRO A 47 2.46 -9.85 6.24
N PRO A 48 1.58 -8.91 6.62
CA PRO A 48 0.39 -8.54 5.86
C PRO A 48 0.82 -7.74 4.62
N PHE A 49 1.30 -8.43 3.58
CA PHE A 49 1.90 -7.80 2.40
C PHE A 49 0.99 -6.80 1.70
N GLY A 50 -0.33 -7.05 1.66
CA GLY A 50 -1.30 -6.10 1.11
C GLY A 50 -1.27 -4.76 1.82
N PHE A 51 -1.30 -4.77 3.15
CA PHE A 51 -1.21 -3.57 3.98
C PHE A 51 0.14 -2.85 3.84
N VAL A 52 1.24 -3.61 3.83
CA VAL A 52 2.59 -3.04 3.66
C VAL A 52 2.73 -2.36 2.29
N LEU A 53 2.21 -2.97 1.22
CA LEU A 53 2.21 -2.36 -0.11
C LEU A 53 1.33 -1.10 -0.17
N LEU A 54 0.16 -1.11 0.46
CA LEU A 54 -0.70 0.07 0.55
C LEU A 54 0.05 1.26 1.14
N ILE A 55 0.69 1.05 2.30
CA ILE A 55 1.49 2.08 2.98
C ILE A 55 2.67 2.51 2.10
N ALA A 56 3.38 1.57 1.48
CA ALA A 56 4.53 1.86 0.64
C ALA A 56 4.14 2.70 -0.59
N TRP A 57 3.01 2.42 -1.24
CA TRP A 57 2.49 3.23 -2.33
C TRP A 57 2.11 4.63 -1.87
N ARG A 58 1.42 4.74 -0.75
CA ARG A 58 0.98 6.04 -0.24
C ARG A 58 2.15 6.94 0.17
N LEU A 59 3.16 6.38 0.88
CA LEU A 59 4.34 7.14 1.31
C LEU A 59 5.22 7.57 0.13
N GLN A 60 5.39 6.72 -0.89
CA GLN A 60 6.22 7.05 -2.04
C GLN A 60 5.53 7.97 -3.06
N ARG A 61 4.20 7.91 -3.14
CA ARG A 61 3.38 8.69 -4.09
C ARG A 61 2.19 9.33 -3.37
N PRO A 62 2.42 10.38 -2.59
CA PRO A 62 1.35 11.14 -1.95
C PRO A 62 0.31 11.59 -2.98
N GLY A 63 -0.98 11.43 -2.64
CA GLY A 63 -2.09 11.81 -3.52
C GLY A 63 -2.41 10.83 -4.66
N LEU A 64 -1.65 9.75 -4.87
CA LEU A 64 -1.96 8.74 -5.90
C LEU A 64 -3.21 7.92 -5.55
N LEU A 65 -3.26 7.43 -4.32
CA LEU A 65 -4.42 6.73 -3.77
C LEU A 65 -5.18 7.71 -2.86
N ALA A 66 -6.46 7.91 -3.12
CA ALA A 66 -7.30 8.73 -2.25
C ALA A 66 -7.44 8.08 -0.86
N ALA A 67 -7.69 8.86 0.19
CA ALA A 67 -7.82 8.31 1.55
C ALA A 67 -8.92 7.25 1.66
N TRP A 68 -10.02 7.40 0.94
CA TRP A 68 -11.10 6.41 0.92
C TRP A 68 -10.73 5.08 0.26
N ALA A 69 -9.60 4.98 -0.48
CA ALA A 69 -9.17 3.74 -1.13
C ALA A 69 -8.84 2.63 -0.11
N GLY A 70 -8.52 2.98 1.13
CA GLY A 70 -8.35 2.01 2.21
C GLY A 70 -9.59 1.17 2.47
N PHE A 71 -10.78 1.75 2.28
CA PHE A 71 -12.05 1.05 2.49
C PHE A 71 -12.26 -0.14 1.51
N PRO A 72 -12.30 0.05 0.18
CA PRO A 72 -12.52 -1.06 -0.74
C PRO A 72 -11.34 -2.05 -0.79
N LEU A 73 -10.10 -1.58 -0.59
CA LEU A 73 -8.94 -2.46 -0.57
C LEU A 73 -8.91 -3.31 0.71
N GLY A 74 -9.25 -2.74 1.87
CA GLY A 74 -9.38 -3.47 3.12
C GLY A 74 -10.56 -4.43 3.10
N LEU A 75 -11.70 -4.06 2.46
CA LEU A 75 -12.83 -4.96 2.26
C LEU A 75 -12.41 -6.20 1.44
N PHE A 76 -11.63 -6.02 0.39
CA PHE A 76 -11.10 -7.14 -0.39
C PHE A 76 -10.19 -8.02 0.47
N ASP A 77 -9.32 -7.44 1.27
CA ASP A 77 -8.45 -8.18 2.19
C ASP A 77 -9.26 -8.99 3.20
N ASP A 78 -10.30 -8.43 3.81
CA ASP A 78 -11.20 -9.14 4.73
C ASP A 78 -11.88 -10.35 4.06
N LEU A 79 -12.22 -10.25 2.77
CA LEU A 79 -12.85 -11.35 2.03
C LEU A 79 -11.90 -12.51 1.74
N VAL A 80 -10.61 -12.25 1.60
CA VAL A 80 -9.63 -13.28 1.22
C VAL A 80 -8.81 -13.76 2.42
N SER A 81 -8.58 -12.94 3.44
CA SER A 81 -7.66 -13.26 4.55
C SER A 81 -8.27 -14.14 5.65
N GLY A 82 -9.60 -14.27 5.68
CA GLY A 82 -10.31 -15.02 6.74
C GLY A 82 -10.25 -14.32 8.11
N GLN A 83 -9.84 -13.06 8.18
CA GLN A 83 -9.92 -12.24 9.40
C GLN A 83 -11.38 -11.88 9.72
N PRO A 84 -11.68 -11.40 10.95
CA PRO A 84 -13.01 -10.93 11.29
C PRO A 84 -13.44 -9.85 10.29
N PHE A 85 -14.59 -10.07 9.65
CA PHE A 85 -15.09 -9.20 8.61
C PHE A 85 -15.21 -7.74 9.08
N GLY A 86 -14.65 -6.82 8.31
CA GLY A 86 -14.62 -5.39 8.61
C GLY A 86 -13.35 -4.94 9.35
N SER A 87 -12.50 -5.86 9.82
CA SER A 87 -11.29 -5.49 10.56
C SER A 87 -10.24 -4.81 9.68
N ALA A 88 -9.91 -5.40 8.53
CA ALA A 88 -8.97 -4.78 7.59
C ALA A 88 -9.59 -3.53 6.95
N MET A 89 -10.87 -3.56 6.60
CA MET A 89 -11.60 -2.40 6.08
C MET A 89 -11.47 -1.19 7.02
N LEU A 90 -11.67 -1.38 8.32
CA LEU A 90 -11.53 -0.33 9.32
C LEU A 90 -10.07 0.13 9.45
N LEU A 91 -9.15 -0.82 9.67
CA LEU A 91 -7.75 -0.49 9.97
C LEU A 91 -7.03 0.16 8.78
N TRP A 92 -7.29 -0.31 7.55
CA TRP A 92 -6.73 0.29 6.35
C TRP A 92 -7.27 1.70 6.11
N SER A 93 -8.56 1.92 6.35
CA SER A 93 -9.16 3.26 6.25
C SER A 93 -8.55 4.23 7.27
N LEU A 94 -8.39 3.79 8.52
CA LEU A 94 -7.74 4.60 9.56
C LEU A 94 -6.28 4.91 9.22
N ALA A 95 -5.53 3.93 8.72
CA ALA A 95 -4.15 4.14 8.29
C ALA A 95 -4.05 5.15 7.15
N MET A 96 -4.96 5.10 6.17
CA MET A 96 -4.99 6.05 5.06
C MET A 96 -5.33 7.46 5.51
N ILE A 97 -6.27 7.63 6.45
CA ILE A 97 -6.61 8.93 7.05
C ILE A 97 -5.41 9.46 7.85
N ALA A 98 -4.76 8.61 8.64
CA ALA A 98 -3.57 8.99 9.41
C ALA A 98 -2.42 9.44 8.49
N LEU A 99 -2.18 8.73 7.39
CA LEU A 99 -1.17 9.11 6.40
C LEU A 99 -1.51 10.44 5.73
N GLU A 100 -2.77 10.69 5.38
CA GLU A 100 -3.20 11.97 4.80
C GLU A 100 -2.96 13.13 5.78
N ALA A 101 -3.30 12.94 7.06
CA ALA A 101 -3.03 13.93 8.10
C ALA A 101 -1.51 14.18 8.30
N LEU A 102 -0.69 13.13 8.19
CA LEU A 102 0.77 13.23 8.26
C LEU A 102 1.36 13.95 7.03
N GLU A 103 0.85 13.68 5.84
CA GLU A 103 1.29 14.33 4.60
C GLU A 103 1.06 15.84 4.63
N THR A 104 -0.09 16.27 5.14
CA THR A 104 -0.41 17.70 5.26
C THR A 104 0.50 18.41 6.27
N ARG A 105 0.94 17.71 7.32
CA ARG A 105 1.74 18.30 8.39
C ARG A 105 3.24 18.25 8.13
N PHE A 106 3.72 17.21 7.41
CA PHE A 106 5.14 16.98 7.14
C PHE A 106 5.36 16.65 5.66
N PRO A 107 5.39 17.65 4.76
CA PRO A 107 5.53 17.42 3.31
C PRO A 107 6.94 16.99 2.90
N TRP A 108 7.96 17.28 3.72
CA TRP A 108 9.36 16.96 3.44
C TRP A 108 9.82 15.82 4.34
N ARG A 109 9.77 14.60 3.82
CA ARG A 109 10.19 13.42 4.57
C ARG A 109 11.38 12.73 3.90
N THR A 110 12.26 12.18 4.76
CA THR A 110 13.35 11.30 4.33
C THR A 110 12.88 9.85 4.33
N PHE A 111 13.60 8.98 3.61
CA PHE A 111 13.29 7.55 3.59
C PHE A 111 13.24 6.93 5.00
N VAL A 112 14.12 7.38 5.91
CA VAL A 112 14.13 6.87 7.29
C VAL A 112 12.85 7.25 8.03
N GLN A 113 12.37 8.49 7.85
CA GLN A 113 11.11 8.93 8.43
C GLN A 113 9.92 8.13 7.89
N ASP A 114 9.88 7.89 6.58
CA ASP A 114 8.85 7.05 5.96
C ASP A 114 8.89 5.62 6.50
N TRP A 115 10.08 5.05 6.71
CA TRP A 115 10.24 3.74 7.31
C TRP A 115 9.75 3.68 8.75
N LEU A 116 10.06 4.71 9.57
CA LEU A 116 9.57 4.79 10.96
C LEU A 116 8.04 4.93 11.01
N ILE A 117 7.46 5.77 10.15
CA ILE A 117 6.00 5.92 10.03
C ILE A 117 5.36 4.60 9.62
N ALA A 118 5.90 3.95 8.59
CA ALA A 118 5.45 2.64 8.15
C ALA A 118 5.53 1.61 9.28
N GLY A 119 6.66 1.57 10.00
CA GLY A 119 6.85 0.68 11.15
C GLY A 119 5.83 0.90 12.27
N ALA A 120 5.54 2.16 12.61
CA ALA A 120 4.53 2.51 13.60
C ALA A 120 3.12 2.08 13.17
N LEU A 121 2.75 2.30 11.90
CA LEU A 121 1.47 1.88 11.33
C LEU A 121 1.34 0.36 11.27
N MET A 122 2.40 -0.36 10.92
CA MET A 122 2.42 -1.83 10.89
C MET A 122 2.28 -2.41 12.28
N LEU A 123 2.99 -1.86 13.26
CA LEU A 123 2.86 -2.26 14.67
C LEU A 123 1.44 -2.04 15.17
N SER A 124 0.86 -0.86 14.93
CA SER A 124 -0.51 -0.55 15.34
C SER A 124 -1.54 -1.44 14.64
N TYR A 125 -1.34 -1.75 13.34
CA TYR A 125 -2.20 -2.67 12.61
C TYR A 125 -2.19 -4.08 13.20
N ILE A 126 -1.00 -4.66 13.43
CA ILE A 126 -0.85 -6.02 13.98
C ILE A 126 -1.46 -6.08 15.39
N ALA A 127 -1.18 -5.09 16.23
CA ALA A 127 -1.74 -5.03 17.59
C ALA A 127 -3.27 -4.91 17.56
N ALA A 128 -3.83 -4.02 16.74
CA ALA A 128 -5.26 -3.84 16.62
C ALA A 128 -5.96 -5.07 16.01
N ALA A 129 -5.38 -5.70 14.99
CA ALA A 129 -5.89 -6.92 14.40
C ALA A 129 -5.93 -8.07 15.41
N ALA A 130 -4.90 -8.21 16.25
CA ALA A 130 -4.87 -9.19 17.32
C ALA A 130 -5.98 -8.94 18.37
N LEU A 131 -6.26 -7.69 18.71
CA LEU A 131 -7.36 -7.33 19.61
C LEU A 131 -8.73 -7.63 19.00
N LEU A 132 -8.92 -7.31 17.72
CA LEU A 132 -10.18 -7.53 16.99
C LEU A 132 -10.46 -9.01 16.71
N SER A 133 -9.41 -9.84 16.63
CA SER A 133 -9.58 -11.29 16.44
C SER A 133 -10.21 -12.02 17.62
N GLY A 134 -10.45 -11.35 18.76
CA GLY A 134 -11.00 -11.95 19.97
C GLY A 134 -10.05 -12.94 20.66
N ALA A 135 -8.79 -13.01 20.21
CA ALA A 135 -7.78 -13.80 20.91
C ALA A 135 -7.56 -13.23 22.30
N SER A 136 -7.52 -14.10 23.32
CA SER A 136 -7.12 -13.69 24.68
C SER A 136 -5.68 -13.21 24.59
N VAL A 137 -5.48 -11.88 24.61
CA VAL A 137 -4.15 -11.26 24.49
C VAL A 137 -3.42 -11.40 25.83
N GLY A 138 -3.02 -12.62 26.16
CA GLY A 138 -2.11 -12.86 27.27
C GLY A 138 -0.67 -12.54 26.89
N VAL A 139 0.22 -12.47 27.89
CA VAL A 139 1.65 -12.22 27.67
C VAL A 139 2.26 -13.17 26.60
N PRO A 140 1.92 -14.47 26.55
CA PRO A 140 2.42 -15.36 25.50
C PRO A 140 1.96 -14.96 24.10
N GLY A 141 0.73 -14.48 23.96
CA GLY A 141 0.19 -14.01 22.66
C GLY A 141 0.91 -12.77 22.16
N LEU A 142 1.20 -11.80 23.04
CA LEU A 142 1.97 -10.60 22.68
C LEU A 142 3.41 -10.95 22.24
N ILE A 143 4.05 -11.89 22.94
CA ILE A 143 5.40 -12.36 22.58
C ILE A 143 5.37 -13.02 21.17
N ALA A 144 4.32 -13.78 20.85
CA ALA A 144 4.17 -14.42 19.55
C ALA A 144 4.03 -13.42 18.36
N LEU A 145 3.57 -12.18 18.63
CA LEU A 145 3.46 -11.13 17.62
C LEU A 145 4.80 -10.43 17.31
N ILE A 146 5.80 -10.55 18.18
CA ILE A 146 7.09 -9.88 18.02
C ILE A 146 7.78 -10.30 16.72
N PRO A 147 7.97 -11.59 16.41
CA PRO A 147 8.66 -11.99 15.18
C PRO A 147 7.90 -11.56 13.92
N GLN A 148 6.57 -11.61 13.93
CA GLN A 148 5.74 -11.12 12.82
C GLN A 148 5.94 -9.62 12.60
N THR A 149 5.90 -8.83 13.68
CA THR A 149 6.08 -7.37 13.61
C THR A 149 7.47 -7.01 13.12
N LEU A 150 8.51 -7.64 13.65
CA LEU A 150 9.90 -7.42 13.21
C LEU A 150 10.09 -7.76 11.73
N LEU A 151 9.55 -8.90 11.27
CA LEU A 151 9.63 -9.33 9.88
C LEU A 151 8.86 -8.37 8.96
N THR A 152 7.70 -7.89 9.42
CA THR A 152 6.89 -6.91 8.67
C THR A 152 7.63 -5.60 8.50
N ILE A 153 8.20 -5.04 9.57
CA ILE A 153 8.99 -3.81 9.51
C ILE A 153 10.26 -3.99 8.65
N ALA A 154 10.94 -5.13 8.78
CA ALA A 154 12.13 -5.45 7.99
C ALA A 154 11.81 -5.66 6.50
N SER A 155 10.60 -6.11 6.14
CA SER A 155 10.17 -6.30 4.75
C SER A 155 9.89 -4.97 4.02
N TYR A 156 9.62 -3.88 4.74
CA TYR A 156 9.26 -2.59 4.15
C TYR A 156 10.28 -2.05 3.14
N PRO A 157 11.61 -2.02 3.39
CA PRO A 157 12.58 -1.53 2.42
C PRO A 157 12.57 -2.32 1.10
N LEU A 158 12.33 -3.64 1.19
CA LEU A 158 12.23 -4.49 0.01
C LEU A 158 10.97 -4.19 -0.80
N LEU A 159 9.83 -4.07 -0.13
CA LEU A 159 8.56 -3.74 -0.76
C LEU A 159 8.54 -2.30 -1.29
N ALA A 160 9.21 -1.37 -0.61
CA ALA A 160 9.41 -0.02 -1.10
C ALA A 160 10.21 0.01 -2.42
N ARG A 161 11.24 -0.84 -2.56
CA ARG A 161 11.97 -1.00 -3.83
C ARG A 161 11.09 -1.59 -4.93
N LEU A 162 10.27 -2.57 -4.58
CA LEU A 162 9.31 -3.17 -5.50
C LEU A 162 8.31 -2.10 -6.00
N VAL A 163 7.76 -1.30 -5.10
CA VAL A 163 6.86 -0.18 -5.45
C VAL A 163 7.55 0.82 -6.38
N ALA A 164 8.80 1.21 -6.07
CA ALA A 164 9.56 2.11 -6.92
C ALA A 164 9.81 1.53 -8.33
N TRP A 165 10.00 0.20 -8.44
CA TRP A 165 10.13 -0.49 -9.73
C TRP A 165 8.79 -0.53 -10.47
N LEU A 166 7.70 -0.88 -9.81
CA LEU A 166 6.34 -0.87 -10.38
C LEU A 166 5.93 0.54 -10.84
N ASP A 167 6.30 1.57 -10.09
CA ASP A 167 6.04 2.95 -10.45
C ASP A 167 6.77 3.36 -11.75
N ARG A 168 8.00 2.89 -11.94
CA ARG A 168 8.72 3.08 -13.22
C ARG A 168 8.03 2.38 -14.38
N LEU A 169 7.53 1.15 -14.16
CA LEU A 169 6.76 0.42 -15.18
C LEU A 169 5.48 1.16 -15.57
N ARG A 170 4.75 1.68 -14.57
CA ARG A 170 3.54 2.48 -14.78
C ARG A 170 3.80 3.74 -15.61
N LEU A 171 4.97 4.37 -15.41
CA LEU A 171 5.39 5.57 -16.11
C LEU A 171 6.08 5.26 -17.46
N SER A 172 6.37 3.98 -17.75
CA SER A 172 6.93 3.58 -19.03
C SER A 172 5.94 3.84 -20.14
N ARG A 173 6.41 4.48 -21.21
CA ARG A 173 5.59 4.90 -22.36
C ARG A 173 5.04 3.69 -23.09
N VAL A 174 3.73 3.51 -23.10
CA VAL A 174 3.08 2.65 -24.08
C VAL A 174 3.08 3.42 -25.41
N ARG A 175 3.97 3.03 -26.31
CA ARG A 175 4.02 3.55 -27.68
C ARG A 175 2.77 3.04 -28.40
N ARG A 176 1.73 3.87 -28.50
CA ARG A 176 0.62 3.57 -29.41
C ARG A 176 1.18 3.64 -30.84
N ILE A 177 1.28 2.48 -31.48
CA ILE A 177 1.47 2.40 -32.94
C ILE A 177 0.10 2.79 -33.49
N GLY A 178 -0.02 4.07 -33.92
CA GLY A 178 -1.21 4.52 -34.64
C GLY A 178 -1.23 3.89 -36.03
N TRP A 179 -2.34 3.29 -36.37
CA TRP A 179 -2.72 2.94 -37.72
C TRP A 179 -3.23 4.19 -38.44
#